data_38039568b7e427dac7a565d8c721dc82
#
_entry.id   38039568b7e427dac7a565d8c721dc82
#
_cell.length_a   1.000
_cell.length_b   1.000
_cell.length_c   1.000
_cell.angle_alpha   90.00
_cell.angle_beta   90.00
_cell.angle_gamma   90.00
#
_symmetry.space_group_name_H-M   'P 1'
#
loop_
_entity.id
_entity.type
_entity.pdbx_description
1 polymer ?
#
loop_
_entity_poly.entity_id
_entity_poly.type
_entity_poly.pdbx_seq_one_letter_code
_entity_poly.pdbx_strand_id
1 'polypeptide(L)'
;MLYNADAFEPLTDVPWAEDRARDEIAAIVADVDGHFDPDELWPANEWDAWNSTPPLKDLYCGAGGVLLALDILRRRGLAETTVDLTATVHRVLERWRVEPDLSGGEIELPTPSASSLLGGETGLLLVAWRLDPTEELAATLLERIRENVDNEAEELMWGAPGTMLAARLMDGWTGEERWEEAWHESAVALLDRRDADGIWKQRLHGKEYRMLGPVHGLVGIVHALLQAEDLRERLERETAAILVQEAIVEDGLATWPAVAGGSLVPKDGLIRLQWCHGAPGIVATAAPYLDEELLLAGAELTWRAGAHGEEKGVGICHGTAGNGFALLKTFERTGDERWLERARRFAVHALGQVERTRADVGHGRYSLFSGDLGVALFASACLEGEARFPVLDGWA
;
A
#
# COMPACT_ATOMS: atom_id res chain seq x y z
N MET A 1 -6.84 22.39 -14.21
CA MET A 1 -7.36 21.00 -14.28
C MET A 1 -6.51 20.14 -13.40
N LEU A 2 -7.11 19.42 -12.45
CA LEU A 2 -6.41 18.70 -11.39
C LEU A 2 -6.12 17.21 -11.69
N TYR A 3 -6.54 16.70 -12.83
CA TYR A 3 -6.28 15.33 -13.30
C TYR A 3 -6.38 15.22 -14.82
N ASN A 4 -5.81 14.16 -15.39
CA ASN A 4 -5.89 13.86 -16.80
C ASN A 4 -7.14 13.00 -17.06
N ALA A 5 -8.20 13.59 -17.60
CA ALA A 5 -9.49 12.92 -17.77
C ALA A 5 -9.38 11.62 -18.59
N ASP A 6 -8.53 11.59 -19.62
CA ASP A 6 -8.35 10.42 -20.49
C ASP A 6 -7.70 9.20 -19.78
N ALA A 7 -7.16 9.40 -18.56
CA ALA A 7 -6.59 8.31 -17.75
C ALA A 7 -7.64 7.61 -16.87
N PHE A 8 -8.90 8.06 -16.91
CA PHE A 8 -9.98 7.56 -16.07
C PHE A 8 -11.19 7.17 -16.92
N GLU A 9 -11.94 6.20 -16.42
CA GLU A 9 -13.18 5.74 -17.02
C GLU A 9 -14.37 5.99 -16.06
N PRO A 10 -15.58 6.19 -16.62
CA PRO A 10 -16.78 6.32 -15.80
C PRO A 10 -17.04 5.06 -14.99
N LEU A 11 -17.44 5.24 -13.73
CA LEU A 11 -17.85 4.12 -12.89
C LEU A 11 -19.06 3.39 -13.51
N THR A 12 -19.08 2.07 -13.34
CA THR A 12 -20.23 1.25 -13.72
C THR A 12 -21.50 1.68 -12.99
N ASP A 13 -22.66 1.52 -13.63
CA ASP A 13 -23.97 1.75 -13.03
C ASP A 13 -24.51 0.55 -12.24
N VAL A 14 -23.74 -0.55 -12.17
CA VAL A 14 -24.11 -1.74 -11.39
C VAL A 14 -24.15 -1.36 -9.91
N PRO A 15 -25.27 -1.62 -9.20
CA PRO A 15 -25.37 -1.30 -7.79
C PRO A 15 -24.52 -2.24 -6.93
N TRP A 16 -24.12 -1.76 -5.75
CA TRP A 16 -23.51 -2.61 -4.74
C TRP A 16 -24.47 -3.68 -4.24
N ALA A 17 -23.97 -4.91 -4.13
CA ALA A 17 -24.67 -6.02 -3.50
C ALA A 17 -23.64 -6.85 -2.73
N GLU A 18 -23.88 -7.06 -1.45
CA GLU A 18 -22.92 -7.76 -0.55
C GLU A 18 -22.67 -9.20 -0.97
N ASP A 19 -23.73 -9.93 -1.35
CA ASP A 19 -23.61 -11.33 -1.81
C ASP A 19 -22.72 -11.40 -3.07
N ARG A 20 -22.95 -10.48 -4.03
CA ARG A 20 -22.12 -10.43 -5.22
C ARG A 20 -20.66 -10.11 -4.89
N ALA A 21 -20.40 -9.16 -3.99
CA ALA A 21 -19.04 -8.83 -3.57
C ALA A 21 -18.33 -10.03 -2.92
N ARG A 22 -19.05 -10.83 -2.11
CA ARG A 22 -18.54 -12.08 -1.54
C ARG A 22 -18.24 -13.13 -2.61
N ASP A 23 -19.14 -13.30 -3.56
CA ASP A 23 -18.97 -14.26 -4.67
C ASP A 23 -17.75 -13.88 -5.54
N GLU A 24 -17.56 -12.59 -5.84
CA GLU A 24 -16.42 -12.11 -6.63
C GLU A 24 -15.08 -12.24 -5.85
N ILE A 25 -15.06 -11.98 -4.54
CA ILE A 25 -13.89 -12.24 -3.69
C ILE A 25 -13.54 -13.73 -3.73
N ALA A 26 -14.53 -14.62 -3.57
CA ALA A 26 -14.32 -16.05 -3.63
C ALA A 26 -13.82 -16.50 -5.02
N ALA A 27 -14.34 -15.88 -6.10
CA ALA A 27 -13.89 -16.14 -7.47
C ALA A 27 -12.44 -15.70 -7.71
N ILE A 28 -12.00 -14.58 -7.10
CA ILE A 28 -10.59 -14.15 -7.13
C ILE A 28 -9.71 -15.21 -6.44
N VAL A 29 -10.09 -15.66 -5.25
CA VAL A 29 -9.31 -16.68 -4.51
C VAL A 29 -9.27 -18.01 -5.26
N ALA A 30 -10.38 -18.44 -5.86
CA ALA A 30 -10.43 -19.65 -6.66
C ALA A 30 -9.52 -19.57 -7.91
N ASP A 31 -9.42 -18.41 -8.54
CA ASP A 31 -8.51 -18.15 -9.66
C ASP A 31 -7.04 -18.19 -9.20
N VAL A 32 -6.73 -17.58 -8.05
CA VAL A 32 -5.40 -17.66 -7.41
C VAL A 32 -5.01 -19.11 -7.13
N ASP A 33 -5.89 -19.91 -6.55
CA ASP A 33 -5.66 -21.32 -6.26
C ASP A 33 -5.45 -22.15 -7.53
N GLY A 34 -6.23 -21.85 -8.57
CA GLY A 34 -6.17 -22.56 -9.86
C GLY A 34 -4.89 -22.31 -10.65
N HIS A 35 -4.18 -21.24 -10.37
CA HIS A 35 -2.93 -20.86 -11.06
C HIS A 35 -1.69 -20.96 -10.16
N PHE A 36 -1.82 -21.53 -8.97
CA PHE A 36 -0.69 -21.79 -8.08
C PHE A 36 0.13 -22.99 -8.56
N ASP A 37 1.42 -22.79 -8.72
CA ASP A 37 2.40 -23.86 -8.92
C ASP A 37 3.43 -23.84 -7.78
N PRO A 38 3.75 -24.97 -7.14
CA PRO A 38 4.70 -25.00 -6.03
C PRO A 38 6.11 -24.53 -6.41
N ASP A 39 6.52 -24.68 -7.65
CA ASP A 39 7.86 -24.32 -8.10
C ASP A 39 7.89 -22.94 -8.80
N GLU A 40 6.87 -22.60 -9.60
CA GLU A 40 6.80 -21.34 -10.32
C GLU A 40 5.97 -20.28 -9.59
N LEU A 41 5.34 -20.60 -8.46
CA LEU A 41 4.42 -19.78 -7.66
C LEU A 41 3.20 -19.34 -8.49
N TRP A 42 3.07 -18.08 -8.77
CA TRP A 42 2.01 -17.51 -9.61
C TRP A 42 2.60 -16.81 -10.84
N PRO A 43 1.89 -16.83 -11.99
CA PRO A 43 2.28 -16.03 -13.15
C PRO A 43 2.49 -14.57 -12.78
N ALA A 44 3.66 -14.03 -13.09
CA ALA A 44 3.96 -12.61 -12.87
C ALA A 44 3.41 -11.77 -14.02
N ASN A 45 2.80 -10.65 -13.70
CA ASN A 45 2.48 -9.66 -14.70
C ASN A 45 3.77 -8.99 -15.22
N GLU A 46 3.86 -8.73 -16.52
CA GLU A 46 5.04 -8.13 -17.16
C GLU A 46 5.41 -6.79 -16.52
N TRP A 47 4.41 -5.99 -16.14
CA TRP A 47 4.61 -4.70 -15.50
C TRP A 47 5.16 -4.86 -14.06
N ASP A 48 4.77 -5.91 -13.32
CA ASP A 48 5.26 -6.20 -11.97
C ASP A 48 6.70 -6.76 -12.00
N ALA A 49 7.06 -7.46 -13.07
CA ALA A 49 8.38 -8.05 -13.27
C ALA A 49 9.41 -7.10 -13.92
N TRP A 50 9.09 -5.82 -14.06
CA TRP A 50 9.90 -4.82 -14.80
C TRP A 50 11.39 -4.75 -14.39
N ASN A 51 11.74 -5.10 -13.16
CA ASN A 51 13.13 -5.08 -12.64
C ASN A 51 13.49 -6.36 -11.85
N SER A 52 12.73 -7.43 -12.04
CA SER A 52 12.91 -8.70 -11.33
C SER A 52 12.68 -9.89 -12.25
N THR A 53 13.33 -11.01 -11.92
CA THR A 53 13.09 -12.28 -12.61
C THR A 53 11.99 -13.06 -11.89
N PRO A 54 10.89 -13.48 -12.57
CA PRO A 54 9.91 -14.38 -11.98
C PRO A 54 10.52 -15.72 -11.53
N PRO A 55 9.94 -16.37 -10.52
CA PRO A 55 8.74 -15.96 -9.80
C PRO A 55 9.01 -14.85 -8.80
N LEU A 56 8.08 -13.88 -8.70
CA LEU A 56 8.16 -12.78 -7.74
C LEU A 56 7.80 -13.24 -6.34
N LYS A 57 8.55 -12.76 -5.35
CA LYS A 57 8.48 -13.26 -3.98
C LYS A 57 8.05 -12.21 -2.96
N ASP A 58 8.33 -10.93 -3.22
CA ASP A 58 8.14 -9.84 -2.27
C ASP A 58 6.70 -9.62 -1.80
N LEU A 59 6.52 -8.69 -0.84
CA LEU A 59 5.20 -8.35 -0.31
C LEU A 59 4.39 -7.47 -1.28
N TYR A 60 5.05 -6.70 -2.13
CA TYR A 60 4.40 -5.72 -2.99
C TYR A 60 3.78 -6.36 -4.23
N CYS A 61 4.59 -7.04 -5.05
CA CYS A 61 4.17 -7.64 -6.31
C CYS A 61 4.23 -9.18 -6.32
N GLY A 62 4.79 -9.79 -5.30
CA GLY A 62 5.10 -11.21 -5.27
C GLY A 62 4.23 -12.06 -4.35
N ALA A 63 4.69 -13.29 -4.18
CA ALA A 63 4.01 -14.35 -3.41
C ALA A 63 3.73 -13.94 -1.95
N GLY A 64 4.60 -13.15 -1.33
CA GLY A 64 4.38 -12.64 0.03
C GLY A 64 3.07 -11.89 0.17
N GLY A 65 2.78 -10.99 -0.80
CA GLY A 65 1.51 -10.26 -0.83
C GLY A 65 0.30 -11.15 -1.08
N VAL A 66 0.44 -12.14 -1.96
CA VAL A 66 -0.62 -13.13 -2.23
C VAL A 66 -0.95 -13.93 -0.97
N LEU A 67 0.06 -14.50 -0.32
CA LEU A 67 -0.12 -15.30 0.90
C LEU A 67 -0.74 -14.49 2.05
N LEU A 68 -0.34 -13.24 2.22
CA LEU A 68 -0.94 -12.34 3.20
C LEU A 68 -2.43 -12.10 2.91
N ALA A 69 -2.77 -11.79 1.66
CA ALA A 69 -4.17 -11.53 1.29
C ALA A 69 -5.04 -12.76 1.47
N LEU A 70 -4.55 -13.94 1.06
CA LEU A 70 -5.26 -15.22 1.27
C LEU A 70 -5.50 -15.50 2.76
N ASP A 71 -4.49 -15.28 3.63
CA ASP A 71 -4.66 -15.44 5.08
C ASP A 71 -5.69 -14.48 5.67
N ILE A 72 -5.66 -13.20 5.27
CA ILE A 72 -6.64 -12.21 5.72
C ILE A 72 -8.06 -12.60 5.29
N LEU A 73 -8.27 -12.93 4.01
CA LEU A 73 -9.59 -13.29 3.48
C LEU A 73 -10.14 -14.56 4.14
N ARG A 74 -9.28 -15.56 4.37
CA ARG A 74 -9.63 -16.78 5.10
C ARG A 74 -10.03 -16.50 6.54
N ARG A 75 -9.26 -15.68 7.28
CA ARG A 75 -9.57 -15.31 8.67
C ARG A 75 -10.87 -14.51 8.80
N ARG A 76 -11.22 -13.73 7.79
CA ARG A 76 -12.50 -13.02 7.70
C ARG A 76 -13.67 -13.91 7.26
N GLY A 77 -13.42 -15.18 6.92
CA GLY A 77 -14.44 -16.12 6.44
C GLY A 77 -15.05 -15.73 5.10
N LEU A 78 -14.29 -15.01 4.24
CA LEU A 78 -14.76 -14.56 2.93
C LEU A 78 -14.40 -15.52 1.81
N ALA A 79 -13.32 -16.28 1.97
CA ALA A 79 -12.93 -17.34 1.03
C ALA A 79 -12.04 -18.37 1.73
N GLU A 80 -12.10 -19.60 1.23
CA GLU A 80 -11.16 -20.66 1.58
C GLU A 80 -10.13 -20.82 0.47
N THR A 81 -8.90 -21.18 0.81
CA THR A 81 -7.84 -21.46 -0.16
C THR A 81 -7.33 -22.89 -0.01
N THR A 82 -6.97 -23.51 -1.13
CA THR A 82 -6.37 -24.85 -1.19
C THR A 82 -4.84 -24.79 -1.07
N VAL A 83 -4.23 -23.61 -1.15
CA VAL A 83 -2.80 -23.41 -1.00
C VAL A 83 -2.38 -23.61 0.45
N ASP A 84 -1.41 -24.47 0.69
CA ASP A 84 -0.76 -24.58 2.00
C ASP A 84 0.10 -23.33 2.24
N LEU A 85 -0.51 -22.34 2.91
CA LEU A 85 0.10 -21.04 3.13
C LEU A 85 1.42 -21.15 3.91
N THR A 86 1.47 -22.01 4.93
CA THR A 86 2.66 -22.20 5.78
C THR A 86 3.79 -22.86 5.00
N ALA A 87 3.54 -23.97 4.34
CA ALA A 87 4.58 -24.62 3.54
C ALA A 87 5.07 -23.72 2.39
N THR A 88 4.15 -22.96 1.80
CA THR A 88 4.49 -22.07 0.68
C THR A 88 5.34 -20.90 1.13
N VAL A 89 5.03 -20.23 2.26
CA VAL A 89 5.83 -19.08 2.71
C VAL A 89 7.26 -19.46 3.08
N HIS A 90 7.48 -20.63 3.69
CA HIS A 90 8.84 -21.13 3.96
C HIS A 90 9.63 -21.37 2.69
N ARG A 91 9.01 -21.97 1.66
CA ARG A 91 9.63 -22.15 0.34
C ARG A 91 9.95 -20.84 -0.34
N VAL A 92 9.07 -19.85 -0.25
CA VAL A 92 9.29 -18.49 -0.78
C VAL A 92 10.48 -17.84 -0.11
N LEU A 93 10.61 -17.95 1.23
CA LEU A 93 11.77 -17.44 1.98
C LEU A 93 13.09 -18.12 1.59
N GLU A 94 13.08 -19.45 1.43
CA GLU A 94 14.26 -20.18 0.97
C GLU A 94 14.70 -19.71 -0.43
N ARG A 95 13.76 -19.54 -1.34
CA ARG A 95 14.05 -19.00 -2.69
C ARG A 95 14.54 -17.56 -2.65
N TRP A 96 13.93 -16.70 -1.82
CA TRP A 96 14.39 -15.33 -1.64
C TRP A 96 15.86 -15.25 -1.23
N ARG A 97 16.30 -16.10 -0.30
CA ARG A 97 17.69 -16.13 0.18
C ARG A 97 18.68 -16.54 -0.92
N VAL A 98 18.26 -17.33 -1.90
CA VAL A 98 19.08 -17.75 -3.03
C VAL A 98 19.05 -16.73 -4.15
N GLU A 99 17.88 -16.21 -4.45
CA GLU A 99 17.63 -15.29 -5.57
C GLU A 99 16.63 -14.20 -5.13
N PRO A 100 17.09 -13.14 -4.45
CA PRO A 100 16.24 -12.03 -4.08
C PRO A 100 15.62 -11.34 -5.28
N ASP A 101 14.36 -10.87 -5.16
CA ASP A 101 13.77 -10.01 -6.16
C ASP A 101 14.62 -8.73 -6.32
N LEU A 102 14.58 -8.11 -7.47
CA LEU A 102 15.32 -6.88 -7.80
C LEU A 102 16.85 -7.01 -7.76
N SER A 103 17.40 -8.23 -7.65
CA SER A 103 18.83 -8.46 -7.52
C SER A 103 19.63 -8.31 -8.82
N GLY A 104 18.99 -8.19 -9.96
CA GLY A 104 19.64 -8.12 -11.29
C GLY A 104 19.19 -6.95 -12.15
N GLY A 105 18.45 -6.01 -11.58
CA GLY A 105 17.87 -4.90 -12.34
C GLY A 105 18.89 -3.82 -12.72
N GLU A 106 18.56 -3.06 -13.78
CA GLU A 106 19.35 -1.92 -14.23
C GLU A 106 19.21 -0.68 -13.34
N ILE A 107 18.23 -0.69 -12.41
CA ILE A 107 17.92 0.44 -11.55
C ILE A 107 18.67 0.31 -10.22
N GLU A 108 19.38 1.37 -9.86
CA GLU A 108 20.02 1.48 -8.54
C GLU A 108 18.95 1.53 -7.47
N LEU A 109 18.98 0.54 -6.57
CA LEU A 109 18.07 0.45 -5.42
C LEU A 109 18.71 1.11 -4.20
N PRO A 110 17.87 1.67 -3.29
CA PRO A 110 18.35 2.12 -1.98
C PRO A 110 19.00 0.98 -1.20
N THR A 111 20.04 1.28 -0.42
CA THR A 111 20.77 0.27 0.35
C THR A 111 20.52 0.46 1.85
N PRO A 112 20.19 -0.62 2.58
CA PRO A 112 20.05 -2.01 2.15
C PRO A 112 18.65 -2.33 1.60
N SER A 113 18.50 -2.66 0.32
CA SER A 113 17.20 -2.99 -0.28
C SER A 113 16.59 -4.29 0.28
N ALA A 114 17.43 -5.26 0.64
CA ALA A 114 17.00 -6.54 1.20
C ALA A 114 16.22 -6.39 2.52
N SER A 115 16.52 -5.38 3.33
CA SER A 115 15.85 -5.13 4.63
C SER A 115 14.53 -4.36 4.50
N SER A 116 14.10 -3.99 3.30
CA SER A 116 12.88 -3.22 3.10
C SER A 116 11.61 -4.02 3.39
N LEU A 117 10.52 -3.30 3.75
CA LEU A 117 9.23 -3.92 4.05
C LEU A 117 8.55 -4.45 2.80
N LEU A 118 8.37 -3.61 1.77
CA LEU A 118 7.53 -3.97 0.63
C LEU A 118 8.27 -4.76 -0.43
N GLY A 119 9.48 -4.37 -0.78
CA GLY A 119 10.29 -5.03 -1.81
C GLY A 119 11.40 -5.94 -1.27
N GLY A 120 11.54 -6.11 0.05
CA GLY A 120 12.61 -6.86 0.72
C GLY A 120 12.14 -8.08 1.52
N GLU A 121 13.07 -8.67 2.27
CA GLU A 121 12.82 -9.86 3.09
C GLU A 121 11.92 -9.58 4.30
N THR A 122 11.89 -8.33 4.83
CA THR A 122 11.12 -7.98 6.02
C THR A 122 9.64 -8.32 5.88
N GLY A 123 9.02 -8.01 4.74
CA GLY A 123 7.63 -8.36 4.49
C GLY A 123 7.37 -9.86 4.45
N LEU A 124 8.28 -10.63 3.84
CA LEU A 124 8.19 -12.09 3.81
C LEU A 124 8.36 -12.71 5.20
N LEU A 125 9.28 -12.20 6.00
CA LEU A 125 9.50 -12.65 7.39
C LEU A 125 8.26 -12.40 8.25
N LEU A 126 7.58 -11.25 8.07
CA LEU A 126 6.33 -10.96 8.76
C LEU A 126 5.22 -11.93 8.35
N VAL A 127 5.06 -12.22 7.06
CA VAL A 127 4.06 -13.19 6.58
C VAL A 127 4.37 -14.58 7.13
N ALA A 128 5.63 -15.00 7.11
CA ALA A 128 6.06 -16.28 7.65
C ALA A 128 5.79 -16.40 9.14
N TRP A 129 6.17 -15.37 9.92
CA TRP A 129 5.93 -15.36 11.37
C TRP A 129 4.43 -15.37 11.70
N ARG A 130 3.61 -14.65 10.95
CA ARG A 130 2.16 -14.64 11.12
C ARG A 130 1.53 -16.03 10.87
N LEU A 131 2.07 -16.79 9.93
CA LEU A 131 1.57 -18.14 9.57
C LEU A 131 2.15 -19.24 10.47
N ASP A 132 3.41 -19.10 10.88
CA ASP A 132 4.16 -20.06 11.68
C ASP A 132 5.16 -19.36 12.62
N PRO A 133 4.70 -18.85 13.77
CA PRO A 133 5.53 -18.07 14.69
C PRO A 133 6.70 -18.86 15.25
N THR A 134 7.94 -18.41 14.99
CA THR A 134 9.17 -18.97 15.57
C THR A 134 10.10 -17.88 16.04
N GLU A 135 10.94 -18.17 17.03
CA GLU A 135 11.96 -17.23 17.52
C GLU A 135 13.05 -16.98 16.47
N GLU A 136 13.34 -17.95 15.60
CA GLU A 136 14.31 -17.77 14.51
C GLU A 136 13.84 -16.69 13.51
N LEU A 137 12.56 -16.75 13.09
CA LEU A 137 11.97 -15.73 12.23
C LEU A 137 11.93 -14.36 12.91
N ALA A 138 11.57 -14.32 14.20
CA ALA A 138 11.54 -13.08 14.98
C ALA A 138 12.93 -12.45 15.10
N ALA A 139 13.96 -13.26 15.39
CA ALA A 139 15.34 -12.77 15.50
C ALA A 139 15.85 -12.21 14.15
N THR A 140 15.61 -12.92 13.05
CA THR A 140 15.98 -12.45 11.71
C THR A 140 15.24 -11.16 11.34
N LEU A 141 13.95 -11.09 11.65
CA LEU A 141 13.13 -9.89 11.41
C LEU A 141 13.68 -8.67 12.17
N LEU A 142 14.03 -8.85 13.46
CA LEU A 142 14.63 -7.80 14.28
C LEU A 142 15.97 -7.31 13.69
N GLU A 143 16.80 -8.23 13.18
CA GLU A 143 18.03 -7.89 12.49
C GLU A 143 17.76 -7.03 11.24
N ARG A 144 16.80 -7.41 10.39
CA ARG A 144 16.41 -6.64 9.20
C ARG A 144 15.91 -5.25 9.55
N ILE A 145 15.11 -5.11 10.60
CA ILE A 145 14.61 -3.80 11.05
C ILE A 145 15.79 -2.90 11.45
N ARG A 146 16.74 -3.42 12.23
CA ARG A 146 17.93 -2.66 12.68
C ARG A 146 18.87 -2.30 11.54
N GLU A 147 19.09 -3.18 10.59
CA GLU A 147 19.87 -2.89 9.38
C GLU A 147 19.29 -1.73 8.56
N ASN A 148 17.97 -1.54 8.61
CA ASN A 148 17.28 -0.54 7.78
C ASN A 148 17.23 0.87 8.43
N VAL A 149 17.69 1.04 9.67
CA VAL A 149 17.64 2.32 10.40
C VAL A 149 18.30 3.47 9.64
N ASP A 150 19.44 3.19 9.00
CA ASP A 150 20.22 4.19 8.26
C ASP A 150 19.96 4.18 6.74
N ASN A 151 18.87 3.57 6.28
CA ASN A 151 18.53 3.55 4.87
C ASN A 151 18.13 4.95 4.38
N GLU A 152 18.86 5.46 3.39
CA GLU A 152 18.70 6.81 2.85
C GLU A 152 17.40 7.04 2.06
N ALA A 153 16.64 5.98 1.75
CA ALA A 153 15.35 6.11 1.08
C ALA A 153 14.36 6.92 1.92
N GLU A 154 14.39 6.72 3.24
CA GLU A 154 13.56 7.43 4.23
C GLU A 154 12.08 7.47 3.83
N GLU A 155 11.52 6.30 3.44
CA GLU A 155 10.13 6.17 3.03
C GLU A 155 9.63 4.73 3.22
N LEU A 156 8.32 4.47 3.00
CA LEU A 156 7.71 3.19 3.37
C LEU A 156 8.17 1.99 2.55
N MET A 157 8.52 2.17 1.28
CA MET A 157 8.84 1.03 0.42
C MET A 157 10.18 0.40 0.77
N TRP A 158 11.23 1.23 0.91
CA TRP A 158 12.61 0.79 1.08
C TRP A 158 13.20 1.11 2.46
N GLY A 159 12.77 2.21 3.07
CA GLY A 159 13.42 2.83 4.23
C GLY A 159 12.89 2.39 5.58
N ALA A 160 13.47 2.99 6.62
CA ALA A 160 13.12 2.77 8.01
C ALA A 160 11.62 2.93 8.32
N PRO A 161 10.86 3.90 7.74
CA PRO A 161 9.42 3.99 7.97
C PRO A 161 8.66 2.70 7.68
N GLY A 162 9.05 1.95 6.64
CA GLY A 162 8.45 0.64 6.35
C GLY A 162 8.74 -0.39 7.44
N THR A 163 10.00 -0.52 7.85
CA THR A 163 10.38 -1.48 8.90
C THR A 163 9.89 -1.09 10.29
N MET A 164 9.60 0.19 10.54
CA MET A 164 8.90 0.65 11.75
C MET A 164 7.47 0.09 11.81
N LEU A 165 6.76 -0.03 10.66
CA LEU A 165 5.46 -0.71 10.64
C LEU A 165 5.59 -2.20 10.98
N ALA A 166 6.69 -2.84 10.56
CA ALA A 166 6.98 -4.22 10.93
C ALA A 166 7.21 -4.38 12.44
N ALA A 167 8.02 -3.52 13.04
CA ALA A 167 8.25 -3.50 14.48
C ALA A 167 6.94 -3.31 15.26
N ARG A 168 6.09 -2.37 14.83
CA ARG A 168 4.77 -2.13 15.41
C ARG A 168 3.86 -3.35 15.36
N LEU A 169 3.83 -4.05 14.23
CA LEU A 169 3.03 -5.27 14.10
C LEU A 169 3.49 -6.35 15.07
N MET A 170 4.81 -6.55 15.16
CA MET A 170 5.40 -7.53 16.06
C MET A 170 5.16 -7.17 17.54
N ASP A 171 5.27 -5.89 17.91
CA ASP A 171 4.90 -5.42 19.23
C ASP A 171 3.44 -5.75 19.56
N GLY A 172 2.52 -5.42 18.69
CA GLY A 172 1.10 -5.72 18.84
C GLY A 172 0.78 -7.23 18.93
N TRP A 173 1.56 -8.08 18.29
CA TRP A 173 1.37 -9.53 18.30
C TRP A 173 2.02 -10.23 19.48
N THR A 174 3.17 -9.72 19.97
CA THR A 174 3.99 -10.40 20.97
C THR A 174 4.01 -9.70 22.33
N GLY A 175 3.88 -8.37 22.37
CA GLY A 175 4.07 -7.55 23.56
C GLY A 175 5.51 -7.54 24.07
N GLU A 176 6.50 -7.86 23.25
CA GLU A 176 7.90 -7.94 23.63
C GLU A 176 8.61 -6.59 23.44
N GLU A 177 9.26 -6.08 24.49
CA GLU A 177 9.93 -4.78 24.54
C GLU A 177 10.96 -4.55 23.40
N ARG A 178 11.60 -5.62 22.92
CA ARG A 178 12.58 -5.53 21.82
C ARG A 178 12.03 -4.87 20.53
N TRP A 179 10.72 -4.95 20.31
CA TRP A 179 10.08 -4.36 19.14
C TRP A 179 9.83 -2.87 19.29
N GLU A 180 9.41 -2.46 20.48
CA GLU A 180 9.30 -1.04 20.83
C GLU A 180 10.68 -0.36 20.79
N GLU A 181 11.74 -1.03 21.33
CA GLU A 181 13.12 -0.55 21.23
C GLU A 181 13.56 -0.36 19.79
N ALA A 182 13.35 -1.34 18.90
CA ALA A 182 13.75 -1.26 17.49
C ALA A 182 12.97 -0.17 16.73
N TRP A 183 11.69 -0.01 17.03
CA TRP A 183 10.89 1.09 16.51
C TRP A 183 11.45 2.44 16.98
N HIS A 184 11.79 2.57 18.26
CA HIS A 184 12.33 3.80 18.84
C HIS A 184 13.70 4.17 18.28
N GLU A 185 14.61 3.20 18.09
CA GLU A 185 15.89 3.40 17.40
C GLU A 185 15.68 4.03 16.01
N SER A 186 14.76 3.49 15.23
CA SER A 186 14.42 4.01 13.90
C SER A 186 13.78 5.41 13.97
N ALA A 187 12.87 5.63 14.93
CA ALA A 187 12.18 6.91 15.09
C ALA A 187 13.15 8.05 15.46
N VAL A 188 14.11 7.80 16.38
CA VAL A 188 15.14 8.78 16.75
C VAL A 188 15.99 9.14 15.53
N ALA A 189 16.53 8.14 14.84
CA ALA A 189 17.36 8.36 13.66
C ALA A 189 16.61 9.13 12.55
N LEU A 190 15.34 8.80 12.33
CA LEU A 190 14.50 9.46 11.34
C LEU A 190 14.20 10.92 11.70
N LEU A 191 13.91 11.20 12.97
CA LEU A 191 13.66 12.56 13.46
C LEU A 191 14.91 13.44 13.40
N ASP A 192 16.09 12.89 13.65
CA ASP A 192 17.36 13.61 13.54
C ASP A 192 17.70 14.04 12.10
N ARG A 193 17.17 13.30 11.10
CA ARG A 193 17.34 13.61 9.67
C ARG A 193 16.25 14.52 9.09
N ARG A 194 15.25 14.89 9.90
CA ARG A 194 14.17 15.78 9.48
C ARG A 194 14.68 17.19 9.21
N ASP A 195 14.39 17.75 8.03
CA ASP A 195 14.75 19.13 7.69
C ASP A 195 13.99 20.15 8.58
N ALA A 196 14.54 21.37 8.70
CA ALA A 196 13.97 22.41 9.57
C ALA A 196 12.54 22.84 9.19
N ASP A 197 12.12 22.63 7.95
CA ASP A 197 10.76 22.89 7.48
C ASP A 197 9.79 21.72 7.68
N GLY A 198 10.26 20.64 8.34
CA GLY A 198 9.42 19.50 8.72
C GLY A 198 9.27 18.42 7.65
N ILE A 199 9.97 18.48 6.54
CA ILE A 199 9.93 17.47 5.47
C ILE A 199 11.24 16.68 5.46
N TRP A 200 11.18 15.42 5.09
CA TRP A 200 12.35 14.55 4.87
C TRP A 200 12.79 14.54 3.42
N LYS A 201 14.04 14.25 3.19
CA LYS A 201 14.61 13.99 1.86
C LYS A 201 14.68 12.48 1.64
N GLN A 202 14.12 12.03 0.55
CA GLN A 202 14.24 10.66 0.08
C GLN A 202 15.34 10.56 -0.96
N ARG A 203 16.27 9.61 -0.81
CA ARG A 203 17.28 9.28 -1.82
C ARG A 203 16.87 8.00 -2.54
N LEU A 204 16.35 8.17 -3.74
CA LEU A 204 15.84 7.08 -4.57
C LEU A 204 16.49 7.14 -5.95
N HIS A 205 17.02 6.01 -6.41
CA HIS A 205 17.61 5.90 -7.76
C HIS A 205 18.67 6.98 -8.06
N GLY A 206 19.57 7.22 -7.09
CA GLY A 206 20.63 8.22 -7.22
C GLY A 206 20.18 9.68 -7.23
N LYS A 207 18.94 9.98 -6.85
CA LYS A 207 18.37 11.34 -6.81
C LYS A 207 17.75 11.65 -5.46
N GLU A 208 17.74 12.95 -5.09
CA GLU A 208 17.03 13.43 -3.91
C GLU A 208 15.64 13.95 -4.29
N TYR A 209 14.67 13.60 -3.46
CA TYR A 209 13.29 14.05 -3.57
C TYR A 209 12.78 14.53 -2.20
N ARG A 210 11.70 15.29 -2.21
CA ARG A 210 10.93 15.70 -1.02
C ARG A 210 9.46 15.38 -1.30
N MET A 211 9.16 14.08 -1.32
CA MET A 211 7.85 13.58 -1.69
C MET A 211 6.83 13.78 -0.57
N LEU A 212 5.56 13.92 -0.94
CA LEU A 212 4.45 14.14 0.00
C LEU A 212 3.61 12.87 0.22
N GLY A 213 3.56 11.97 -0.74
CA GLY A 213 2.67 10.80 -0.75
C GLY A 213 2.96 9.74 0.31
N PRO A 214 2.08 8.73 0.45
CA PRO A 214 2.23 7.71 1.49
C PRO A 214 3.40 6.75 1.25
N VAL A 215 3.62 6.29 0.01
CA VAL A 215 4.65 5.28 -0.24
C VAL A 215 6.05 5.86 -0.10
N HIS A 216 6.30 7.01 -0.74
CA HIS A 216 7.64 7.56 -0.88
C HIS A 216 7.85 8.89 -0.16
N GLY A 217 6.97 9.32 0.76
CA GLY A 217 7.11 10.66 1.30
C GLY A 217 6.48 10.93 2.66
N LEU A 218 6.23 12.23 2.88
CA LEU A 218 5.89 12.84 4.16
C LEU A 218 4.80 12.09 4.93
N VAL A 219 3.63 11.85 4.31
CA VAL A 219 2.50 11.29 5.07
C VAL A 219 2.73 9.84 5.46
N GLY A 220 3.49 9.08 4.67
CA GLY A 220 3.88 7.71 5.04
C GLY A 220 4.91 7.67 6.17
N ILE A 221 5.89 8.57 6.14
CA ILE A 221 6.88 8.72 7.21
C ILE A 221 6.18 9.07 8.53
N VAL A 222 5.30 10.08 8.47
CA VAL A 222 4.54 10.51 9.65
C VAL A 222 3.65 9.39 10.16
N HIS A 223 2.95 8.65 9.28
CA HIS A 223 2.13 7.51 9.66
C HIS A 223 2.92 6.47 10.48
N ALA A 224 4.16 6.16 10.08
CA ALA A 224 5.03 5.25 10.84
C ALA A 224 5.46 5.82 12.21
N LEU A 225 5.56 7.15 12.34
CA LEU A 225 5.97 7.84 13.57
C LEU A 225 4.81 8.10 14.55
N LEU A 226 3.53 8.03 14.12
CA LEU A 226 2.37 8.34 14.98
C LEU A 226 2.14 7.34 16.13
N GLN A 227 2.95 6.31 16.26
CA GLN A 227 2.94 5.42 17.40
C GLN A 227 3.47 6.11 18.68
N ALA A 228 4.38 7.07 18.55
CA ALA A 228 4.86 7.87 19.67
C ALA A 228 3.76 8.83 20.14
N GLU A 229 3.10 8.52 21.26
CA GLU A 229 1.99 9.35 21.79
C GLU A 229 2.43 10.78 22.13
N ASP A 230 3.64 10.94 22.66
CA ASP A 230 4.24 12.23 23.01
C ASP A 230 4.55 13.13 21.79
N LEU A 231 4.74 12.55 20.62
CA LEU A 231 5.03 13.25 19.37
C LEU A 231 3.80 13.42 18.47
N ARG A 232 2.78 12.60 18.67
CA ARG A 232 1.60 12.49 17.79
C ARG A 232 0.98 13.85 17.47
N GLU A 233 0.51 14.55 18.49
CA GLU A 233 -0.19 15.84 18.31
C GLU A 233 0.69 16.88 17.58
N ARG A 234 1.98 16.89 17.86
CA ARG A 234 2.93 17.79 17.18
C ARG A 234 3.09 17.43 15.71
N LEU A 235 3.34 16.13 15.42
CA LEU A 235 3.55 15.65 14.05
C LEU A 235 2.31 15.83 13.19
N GLU A 236 1.13 15.51 13.72
CA GLU A 236 -0.14 15.71 13.05
C GLU A 236 -0.37 17.19 12.71
N ARG A 237 -0.20 18.10 13.66
CA ARG A 237 -0.37 19.53 13.46
C ARG A 237 0.62 20.12 12.45
N GLU A 238 1.91 19.77 12.56
CA GLU A 238 2.95 20.25 11.65
C GLU A 238 2.73 19.73 10.23
N THR A 239 2.37 18.45 10.09
CA THR A 239 2.10 17.84 8.79
C THR A 239 0.84 18.39 8.16
N ALA A 240 -0.23 18.58 8.93
CA ALA A 240 -1.44 19.26 8.43
C ALA A 240 -1.14 20.66 7.88
N ALA A 241 -0.32 21.44 8.57
CA ALA A 241 0.08 22.77 8.09
C ALA A 241 0.87 22.71 6.77
N ILE A 242 1.78 21.73 6.62
CA ILE A 242 2.49 21.51 5.36
C ILE A 242 1.52 21.12 4.25
N LEU A 243 0.59 20.21 4.53
CA LEU A 243 -0.40 19.78 3.53
C LEU A 243 -1.34 20.91 3.11
N VAL A 244 -1.70 21.83 4.02
CA VAL A 244 -2.46 23.05 3.67
C VAL A 244 -1.64 23.94 2.74
N GLN A 245 -0.35 24.14 3.02
CA GLN A 245 0.54 24.97 2.19
C GLN A 245 0.76 24.38 0.79
N GLU A 246 0.88 23.06 0.67
CA GLU A 246 1.20 22.36 -0.58
C GLU A 246 -0.06 22.01 -1.40
N ALA A 247 -1.25 22.19 -0.84
CA ALA A 247 -2.51 21.90 -1.53
C ALA A 247 -2.73 22.80 -2.75
N ILE A 248 -3.12 22.21 -3.85
CA ILE A 248 -3.57 22.90 -5.06
C ILE A 248 -5.08 22.78 -5.13
N VAL A 249 -5.76 23.91 -4.97
CA VAL A 249 -7.23 23.98 -4.92
C VAL A 249 -7.76 24.70 -6.16
N GLU A 250 -8.71 24.09 -6.86
CA GLU A 250 -9.39 24.64 -8.03
C GLU A 250 -10.87 24.19 -8.00
N ASP A 251 -11.79 25.12 -8.07
CA ASP A 251 -13.24 24.85 -8.14
C ASP A 251 -13.79 23.97 -7.01
N GLY A 252 -13.26 24.14 -5.79
CA GLY A 252 -13.66 23.37 -4.61
C GLY A 252 -13.13 21.93 -4.58
N LEU A 253 -12.18 21.60 -5.44
CA LEU A 253 -11.45 20.35 -5.46
C LEU A 253 -10.01 20.57 -5.05
N ALA A 254 -9.37 19.58 -4.44
CA ALA A 254 -7.99 19.68 -3.97
C ALA A 254 -7.15 18.46 -4.38
N THR A 255 -5.87 18.71 -4.67
CA THR A 255 -4.85 17.68 -4.83
C THR A 255 -3.48 18.20 -4.40
N TRP A 256 -2.48 17.34 -4.38
CA TRP A 256 -1.11 17.68 -4.00
C TRP A 256 -0.13 17.25 -5.08
N PRO A 257 0.94 18.02 -5.32
CA PRO A 257 2.02 17.57 -6.18
C PRO A 257 2.74 16.37 -5.55
N ALA A 258 3.42 15.58 -6.37
CA ALA A 258 4.18 14.44 -5.85
C ALA A 258 5.33 14.88 -4.93
N VAL A 259 5.90 16.08 -5.19
CA VAL A 259 7.08 16.63 -4.49
C VAL A 259 6.73 18.01 -3.93
N ALA A 260 7.11 18.30 -2.70
CA ALA A 260 6.90 19.60 -2.03
C ALA A 260 7.49 20.75 -2.85
N GLY A 261 6.71 21.83 -3.03
CA GLY A 261 7.05 22.96 -3.89
C GLY A 261 7.14 22.63 -5.38
N GLY A 262 6.77 21.41 -5.78
CA GLY A 262 6.84 20.95 -7.15
C GLY A 262 5.64 21.34 -8.01
N SER A 263 5.74 21.08 -9.32
CA SER A 263 4.61 21.24 -10.23
C SER A 263 3.63 20.09 -10.09
N LEU A 264 2.32 20.37 -10.16
CA LEU A 264 1.29 19.36 -10.26
C LEU A 264 1.45 18.53 -11.55
N VAL A 265 1.84 19.19 -12.64
CA VAL A 265 2.12 18.55 -13.92
C VAL A 265 3.63 18.28 -14.00
N PRO A 266 4.07 17.03 -13.83
CA PRO A 266 5.48 16.66 -13.97
C PRO A 266 5.94 16.71 -15.44
N LYS A 267 7.23 16.45 -15.69
CA LYS A 267 7.82 16.55 -17.04
C LYS A 267 7.19 15.59 -18.06
N ASP A 268 6.66 14.46 -17.61
CA ASP A 268 5.94 13.49 -18.46
C ASP A 268 4.50 13.91 -18.79
N GLY A 269 4.02 15.04 -18.24
CA GLY A 269 2.68 15.56 -18.47
C GLY A 269 1.56 14.83 -17.71
N LEU A 270 1.88 13.80 -16.89
CA LEU A 270 0.90 12.96 -16.23
C LEU A 270 0.66 13.39 -14.78
N ILE A 271 -0.49 14.00 -14.50
CA ILE A 271 -0.92 14.30 -13.14
C ILE A 271 -1.19 12.99 -12.40
N ARG A 272 -0.51 12.81 -11.26
CA ARG A 272 -0.69 11.62 -10.43
C ARG A 272 -1.91 11.79 -9.53
N LEU A 273 -2.94 11.00 -9.75
CA LEU A 273 -4.13 10.92 -8.91
C LEU A 273 -4.37 9.45 -8.53
N GLN A 274 -3.53 8.93 -7.65
CA GLN A 274 -3.46 7.54 -7.24
C GLN A 274 -2.99 7.47 -5.78
N TRP A 275 -3.16 6.30 -5.12
CA TRP A 275 -2.82 6.21 -3.70
C TRP A 275 -1.36 6.59 -3.41
N CYS A 276 -0.39 6.16 -4.18
CA CYS A 276 1.01 6.50 -3.90
C CYS A 276 1.35 7.99 -4.11
N HIS A 277 0.52 8.76 -4.86
CA HIS A 277 0.72 10.19 -5.13
C HIS A 277 -0.62 10.92 -5.38
N GLY A 278 -0.71 12.16 -4.90
CA GLY A 278 -1.88 13.01 -5.13
C GLY A 278 -2.99 12.84 -4.10
N ALA A 279 -4.17 13.36 -4.41
CA ALA A 279 -5.29 13.41 -3.47
C ALA A 279 -5.66 12.05 -2.85
N PRO A 280 -5.79 10.94 -3.59
CA PRO A 280 -6.19 9.68 -2.97
C PRO A 280 -5.25 9.22 -1.86
N GLY A 281 -3.94 9.35 -2.06
CA GLY A 281 -2.96 8.94 -1.05
C GLY A 281 -2.93 9.85 0.18
N ILE A 282 -2.98 11.15 -0.04
CA ILE A 282 -3.01 12.12 1.06
C ILE A 282 -4.29 11.94 1.89
N VAL A 283 -5.45 11.85 1.23
CA VAL A 283 -6.74 11.62 1.88
C VAL A 283 -6.73 10.29 2.64
N ALA A 284 -6.27 9.20 2.02
CA ALA A 284 -6.28 7.89 2.67
C ALA A 284 -5.37 7.81 3.90
N THR A 285 -4.22 8.49 3.89
CA THR A 285 -3.20 8.33 4.94
C THR A 285 -3.26 9.42 6.00
N ALA A 286 -3.58 10.66 5.60
CA ALA A 286 -3.65 11.80 6.51
C ALA A 286 -5.07 12.11 7.02
N ALA A 287 -6.10 11.32 6.66
CA ALA A 287 -7.49 11.53 7.07
C ALA A 287 -7.67 11.89 8.56
N PRO A 288 -6.96 11.29 9.53
CA PRO A 288 -7.14 11.61 10.95
C PRO A 288 -6.82 13.05 11.33
N TYR A 289 -5.89 13.70 10.63
CA TYR A 289 -5.37 15.03 10.97
C TYR A 289 -5.41 16.06 9.83
N LEU A 290 -5.81 15.64 8.63
CA LEU A 290 -5.97 16.56 7.50
C LEU A 290 -7.09 17.56 7.77
N ASP A 291 -6.90 18.82 7.33
CA ASP A 291 -7.97 19.81 7.33
C ASP A 291 -9.23 19.25 6.63
N GLU A 292 -10.40 19.42 7.26
CA GLU A 292 -11.63 18.77 6.80
C GLU A 292 -12.10 19.29 5.43
N GLU A 293 -11.91 20.57 5.14
CA GLU A 293 -12.28 21.13 3.83
C GLU A 293 -11.39 20.54 2.73
N LEU A 294 -10.09 20.37 2.99
CA LEU A 294 -9.16 19.75 2.07
C LEU A 294 -9.39 18.23 1.96
N LEU A 295 -9.72 17.54 3.05
CA LEU A 295 -10.11 16.14 3.03
C LEU A 295 -11.28 15.91 2.09
N LEU A 296 -12.36 16.68 2.27
CA LEU A 296 -13.57 16.57 1.46
C LEU A 296 -13.32 16.98 0.00
N ALA A 297 -12.54 18.03 -0.24
CA ALA A 297 -12.19 18.48 -1.58
C ALA A 297 -11.33 17.45 -2.34
N GLY A 298 -10.40 16.78 -1.66
CA GLY A 298 -9.57 15.71 -2.22
C GLY A 298 -10.37 14.43 -2.50
N ALA A 299 -11.26 14.06 -1.58
CA ALA A 299 -12.18 12.93 -1.77
C ALA A 299 -13.17 13.19 -2.92
N GLU A 300 -13.69 14.41 -3.03
CA GLU A 300 -14.59 14.81 -4.12
C GLU A 300 -13.87 14.79 -5.47
N LEU A 301 -12.61 15.23 -5.54
CA LEU A 301 -11.79 15.11 -6.74
C LEU A 301 -11.63 13.63 -7.15
N THR A 302 -11.27 12.77 -6.20
CA THR A 302 -11.12 11.33 -6.43
C THR A 302 -12.41 10.72 -6.98
N TRP A 303 -13.55 11.08 -6.39
CA TRP A 303 -14.86 10.64 -6.85
C TRP A 303 -15.19 11.10 -8.28
N ARG A 304 -14.96 12.39 -8.59
CA ARG A 304 -15.27 12.96 -9.92
C ARG A 304 -14.36 12.46 -11.03
N ALA A 305 -13.13 12.12 -10.70
CA ALA A 305 -12.21 11.53 -11.66
C ALA A 305 -12.69 10.15 -12.14
N GLY A 306 -13.32 9.36 -11.26
CA GLY A 306 -13.77 8.01 -11.57
C GLY A 306 -12.71 6.94 -11.37
N ALA A 307 -12.89 5.80 -12.01
CA ALA A 307 -11.97 4.67 -11.96
C ALA A 307 -10.76 4.89 -12.85
N HIS A 308 -9.61 4.33 -12.48
CA HIS A 308 -8.49 4.26 -13.42
C HIS A 308 -8.84 3.38 -14.62
N GLY A 309 -8.37 3.78 -15.82
CA GLY A 309 -8.44 2.95 -17.00
C GLY A 309 -7.46 1.75 -16.93
N GLU A 310 -7.56 0.86 -17.90
CA GLU A 310 -6.81 -0.41 -17.95
C GLU A 310 -5.29 -0.24 -17.86
N GLU A 311 -4.75 0.87 -18.35
CA GLU A 311 -3.32 1.15 -18.36
C GLU A 311 -2.71 1.20 -16.93
N LYS A 312 -3.47 1.72 -15.95
CA LYS A 312 -3.10 1.77 -14.52
C LYS A 312 -3.57 0.55 -13.76
N GLY A 313 -4.64 -0.06 -14.20
CA GLY A 313 -5.22 -1.26 -13.62
C GLY A 313 -5.99 -1.03 -12.33
N VAL A 314 -6.17 -2.11 -11.60
CA VAL A 314 -7.16 -2.24 -10.51
C VAL A 314 -6.59 -2.04 -9.12
N GLY A 315 -5.27 -2.21 -8.94
CA GLY A 315 -4.60 -2.39 -7.65
C GLY A 315 -4.73 -1.24 -6.65
N ILE A 316 -4.23 -1.48 -5.44
CA ILE A 316 -4.30 -0.49 -4.35
C ILE A 316 -3.22 0.59 -4.41
N CYS A 317 -2.10 0.36 -5.11
CA CYS A 317 -1.07 1.38 -5.24
C CYS A 317 -1.38 2.43 -6.31
N HIS A 318 -1.72 2.01 -7.51
CA HIS A 318 -1.88 2.90 -8.68
C HIS A 318 -3.28 2.87 -9.27
N GLY A 319 -4.14 1.95 -8.86
CA GLY A 319 -5.39 1.62 -9.53
C GLY A 319 -6.65 2.06 -8.79
N THR A 320 -7.76 1.55 -9.28
CA THR A 320 -9.12 1.88 -8.84
C THR A 320 -9.34 1.60 -7.36
N ALA A 321 -8.85 0.46 -6.84
CA ALA A 321 -9.06 0.07 -5.44
C ALA A 321 -8.37 1.03 -4.46
N GLY A 322 -7.15 1.50 -4.76
CA GLY A 322 -6.44 2.47 -3.91
C GLY A 322 -7.16 3.81 -3.83
N ASN A 323 -7.72 4.28 -4.95
CA ASN A 323 -8.54 5.48 -4.98
C ASN A 323 -9.85 5.29 -4.18
N GLY A 324 -10.42 4.09 -4.22
CA GLY A 324 -11.60 3.73 -3.42
C GLY A 324 -11.34 3.77 -1.92
N PHE A 325 -10.15 3.37 -1.46
CA PHE A 325 -9.77 3.48 -0.03
C PHE A 325 -9.78 4.92 0.47
N ALA A 326 -9.45 5.92 -0.35
CA ALA A 326 -9.55 7.32 0.06
C ALA A 326 -11.00 7.70 0.43
N LEU A 327 -11.98 7.20 -0.31
CA LEU A 327 -13.40 7.43 -0.03
C LEU A 327 -13.84 6.71 1.25
N LEU A 328 -13.36 5.48 1.46
CA LEU A 328 -13.63 4.71 2.66
C LEU A 328 -13.02 5.37 3.91
N LYS A 329 -11.79 5.91 3.82
CA LYS A 329 -11.16 6.72 4.87
C LYS A 329 -11.91 8.02 5.15
N THR A 330 -12.48 8.63 4.13
CA THR A 330 -13.34 9.82 4.31
C THR A 330 -14.62 9.46 5.05
N PHE A 331 -15.23 8.29 4.77
CA PHE A 331 -16.35 7.77 5.56
C PHE A 331 -15.96 7.55 7.03
N GLU A 332 -14.85 6.85 7.30
CA GLU A 332 -14.35 6.62 8.66
C GLU A 332 -14.17 7.92 9.44
N ARG A 333 -13.65 8.97 8.80
CA ARG A 333 -13.39 10.29 9.42
C ARG A 333 -14.65 11.10 9.67
N THR A 334 -15.64 11.02 8.77
CA THR A 334 -16.80 11.93 8.79
C THR A 334 -18.09 11.28 9.25
N GLY A 335 -18.22 9.95 9.17
CA GLY A 335 -19.47 9.21 9.39
C GLY A 335 -20.54 9.44 8.31
N ASP A 336 -20.21 10.15 7.22
CA ASP A 336 -21.16 10.41 6.12
C ASP A 336 -21.25 9.20 5.20
N GLU A 337 -22.37 8.49 5.26
CA GLU A 337 -22.70 7.27 4.49
C GLU A 337 -22.52 7.44 2.97
N ARG A 338 -22.63 8.66 2.47
CA ARG A 338 -22.37 8.96 1.05
C ARG A 338 -20.98 8.53 0.61
N TRP A 339 -19.97 8.61 1.49
CA TRP A 339 -18.61 8.22 1.17
C TRP A 339 -18.44 6.69 1.15
N LEU A 340 -19.14 5.97 2.02
CA LEU A 340 -19.20 4.51 1.97
C LEU A 340 -19.88 4.02 0.68
N GLU A 341 -21.01 4.64 0.30
CA GLU A 341 -21.68 4.32 -0.96
C GLU A 341 -20.75 4.55 -2.18
N ARG A 342 -20.03 5.66 -2.19
CA ARG A 342 -19.05 5.97 -3.23
C ARG A 342 -17.89 4.99 -3.27
N ALA A 343 -17.34 4.60 -2.12
CA ALA A 343 -16.31 3.56 -2.02
C ALA A 343 -16.82 2.21 -2.57
N ARG A 344 -18.03 1.81 -2.21
CA ARG A 344 -18.71 0.60 -2.71
C ARG A 344 -18.88 0.62 -4.24
N ARG A 345 -19.16 1.77 -4.83
CA ARG A 345 -19.21 1.89 -6.29
C ARG A 345 -17.83 1.70 -6.94
N PHE A 346 -16.76 2.20 -6.32
CA PHE A 346 -15.40 1.89 -6.75
C PHE A 346 -15.08 0.40 -6.63
N ALA A 347 -15.52 -0.26 -5.56
CA ALA A 347 -15.32 -1.70 -5.37
C ALA A 347 -16.03 -2.52 -6.46
N VAL A 348 -17.30 -2.23 -6.77
CA VAL A 348 -18.03 -2.90 -7.86
C VAL A 348 -17.32 -2.72 -9.20
N HIS A 349 -16.83 -1.51 -9.46
CA HIS A 349 -16.12 -1.22 -10.70
C HIS A 349 -14.80 -2.00 -10.79
N ALA A 350 -13.99 -1.98 -9.71
CA ALA A 350 -12.71 -2.69 -9.64
C ALA A 350 -12.89 -4.22 -9.78
N LEU A 351 -13.90 -4.81 -9.14
CA LEU A 351 -14.24 -6.23 -9.31
C LEU A 351 -14.60 -6.55 -10.78
N GLY A 352 -15.38 -5.68 -11.44
CA GLY A 352 -15.68 -5.82 -12.87
C GLY A 352 -14.44 -5.66 -13.76
N GLN A 353 -13.46 -4.82 -13.39
CA GLN A 353 -12.18 -4.73 -14.11
C GLN A 353 -11.38 -6.03 -13.98
N VAL A 354 -11.32 -6.63 -12.79
CA VAL A 354 -10.69 -7.94 -12.54
C VAL A 354 -11.33 -9.02 -13.41
N GLU A 355 -12.67 -9.07 -13.45
CA GLU A 355 -13.42 -10.04 -14.27
C GLU A 355 -13.08 -9.89 -15.76
N ARG A 356 -13.06 -8.66 -16.30
CA ARG A 356 -12.69 -8.38 -17.69
C ARG A 356 -11.26 -8.83 -18.00
N THR A 357 -10.29 -8.43 -17.16
CA THR A 357 -8.88 -8.80 -17.34
C THR A 357 -8.70 -10.32 -17.38
N ARG A 358 -9.33 -11.04 -16.44
CA ARG A 358 -9.30 -12.52 -16.43
C ARG A 358 -9.91 -13.13 -17.69
N ALA A 359 -11.01 -12.58 -18.19
CA ALA A 359 -11.64 -13.04 -19.41
C ALA A 359 -10.74 -12.84 -20.64
N ASP A 360 -10.01 -11.73 -20.69
CA ASP A 360 -9.18 -11.36 -21.85
C ASP A 360 -7.82 -12.07 -21.86
N VAL A 361 -7.19 -12.23 -20.66
CA VAL A 361 -5.84 -12.79 -20.51
C VAL A 361 -5.86 -14.29 -20.15
N GLY A 362 -6.96 -14.77 -19.58
CA GLY A 362 -7.12 -16.15 -19.13
C GLY A 362 -6.66 -16.40 -17.68
N HIS A 363 -6.15 -15.39 -16.98
CA HIS A 363 -5.76 -15.45 -15.57
C HIS A 363 -5.78 -14.06 -14.94
N GLY A 364 -5.73 -13.99 -13.60
CA GLY A 364 -5.65 -12.77 -12.82
C GLY A 364 -4.25 -12.16 -12.77
N ARG A 365 -4.13 -10.98 -12.14
CA ARG A 365 -2.86 -10.37 -11.75
C ARG A 365 -2.61 -10.63 -10.26
N TYR A 366 -1.71 -11.57 -9.98
CA TYR A 366 -1.51 -12.13 -8.65
C TYR A 366 -0.51 -11.31 -7.82
N SER A 367 -0.97 -10.17 -7.33
CA SER A 367 -0.19 -9.31 -6.44
C SER A 367 -1.10 -8.53 -5.49
N LEU A 368 -0.52 -8.09 -4.36
CA LEU A 368 -1.25 -7.33 -3.34
C LEU A 368 -1.45 -5.87 -3.76
N PHE A 369 -0.37 -5.18 -4.15
CA PHE A 369 -0.44 -3.73 -4.38
C PHE A 369 -0.85 -3.34 -5.79
N SER A 370 -0.54 -4.15 -6.78
CA SER A 370 -0.82 -3.84 -8.19
C SER A 370 -1.92 -4.69 -8.82
N GLY A 371 -2.40 -5.74 -8.14
CA GLY A 371 -3.31 -6.73 -8.70
C GLY A 371 -4.59 -7.01 -7.91
N ASP A 372 -5.15 -8.17 -8.21
CA ASP A 372 -6.51 -8.59 -7.85
C ASP A 372 -6.70 -8.80 -6.35
N LEU A 373 -5.63 -9.22 -5.63
CA LEU A 373 -5.70 -9.45 -4.19
C LEU A 373 -5.96 -8.15 -3.43
N GLY A 374 -5.39 -7.03 -3.90
CA GLY A 374 -5.70 -5.71 -3.35
C GLY A 374 -7.15 -5.31 -3.55
N VAL A 375 -7.74 -5.67 -4.71
CA VAL A 375 -9.17 -5.44 -4.97
C VAL A 375 -10.04 -6.28 -4.05
N ALA A 376 -9.69 -7.56 -3.84
CA ALA A 376 -10.41 -8.44 -2.91
C ALA A 376 -10.40 -7.89 -1.47
N LEU A 377 -9.25 -7.39 -1.01
CA LEU A 377 -9.14 -6.74 0.32
C LEU A 377 -9.92 -5.43 0.40
N PHE A 378 -9.92 -4.62 -0.66
CA PHE A 378 -10.72 -3.40 -0.71
C PHE A 378 -12.23 -3.70 -0.69
N ALA A 379 -12.69 -4.68 -1.48
CA ALA A 379 -14.08 -5.12 -1.46
C ALA A 379 -14.48 -5.68 -0.09
N SER A 380 -13.60 -6.45 0.57
CA SER A 380 -13.78 -6.89 1.95
C SER A 380 -13.94 -5.73 2.94
N ALA A 381 -13.09 -4.71 2.83
CA ALA A 381 -13.19 -3.48 3.65
C ALA A 381 -14.54 -2.76 3.43
N CYS A 382 -15.04 -2.70 2.19
CA CYS A 382 -16.36 -2.14 1.86
C CYS A 382 -17.54 -2.96 2.41
N LEU A 383 -17.40 -4.29 2.55
CA LEU A 383 -18.39 -5.15 3.22
C LEU A 383 -18.50 -4.81 4.69
N GLU A 384 -17.37 -4.64 5.35
CA GLU A 384 -17.27 -4.38 6.79
C GLU A 384 -17.54 -2.90 7.14
N GLY A 385 -17.41 -1.99 6.16
CA GLY A 385 -17.43 -0.54 6.41
C GLY A 385 -16.20 -0.05 7.17
N GLU A 386 -15.10 -0.81 7.15
CA GLU A 386 -13.84 -0.52 7.83
C GLU A 386 -12.75 -0.07 6.85
N ALA A 387 -12.14 1.07 7.11
CA ALA A 387 -11.16 1.68 6.21
C ALA A 387 -9.71 1.26 6.49
N ARG A 388 -9.47 -0.03 6.77
CA ARG A 388 -8.11 -0.53 7.03
C ARG A 388 -7.35 -0.73 5.73
N PHE A 389 -6.40 0.16 5.46
CA PHE A 389 -5.53 0.02 4.29
C PHE A 389 -4.51 -1.10 4.55
N PRO A 390 -4.41 -2.10 3.64
CA PRO A 390 -3.51 -3.24 3.83
C PRO A 390 -2.08 -2.81 4.08
N VAL A 391 -1.41 -3.47 5.01
CA VAL A 391 -0.03 -3.23 5.46
C VAL A 391 0.15 -1.98 6.32
N LEU A 392 -0.46 -0.84 5.95
CA LEU A 392 -0.31 0.41 6.69
C LEU A 392 -1.07 0.39 8.03
N ASP A 393 -2.36 0.03 7.98
CA ASP A 393 -3.24 0.10 9.16
C ASP A 393 -3.31 -1.24 9.92
N GLY A 394 -2.50 -2.18 9.55
CA GLY A 394 -2.40 -3.50 10.16
C GLY A 394 -2.70 -4.65 9.20
N TRP A 395 -2.76 -5.84 9.77
CA TRP A 395 -2.90 -7.12 9.05
C TRP A 395 -4.11 -7.93 9.60
N ALA A 396 -5.15 -7.26 10.04
CA ALA A 396 -6.37 -7.89 10.56
C ALA A 396 -7.40 -8.16 9.45
#